data_656b3d7fad024db9f6550ac09a0bf56a
#
_entry.id   656b3d7fad024db9f6550ac09a0bf56a
#
_cell.length_a   1.000
_cell.length_b   1.000
_cell.length_c   1.000
_cell.angle_alpha   90.00
_cell.angle_beta   90.00
_cell.angle_gamma   90.00
#
_symmetry.space_group_name_H-M   'P 1'
#
loop_
_entity.id
_entity.type
_entity.pdbx_description
1 polymer ?
#
loop_
_entity_poly.entity_id
_entity_poly.type
_entity_poly.pdbx_seq_one_letter_code
_entity_poly.pdbx_strand_id
1 'polypeptide(L)'
;ETGVKWPIADYALLPNMAIVDVDNAMTAPKGLTSASGIDVMTHAIEAYVSIMASDYTDGLAMKAVKLVFDNLPSAYENGANDPKAREEMHNASCMAGMAFANAFLGVNHSMAHKLGAFHHLPHGVANALILTEVMRYNAAEVPTKMGTFSQYQYPHALQRYAELGRFAGCTGNTDEEVFENFIAKLEDLKEKIGIKKTIKDYGIDEKYFLDTLDDMCEQAFN
;
A
#
# COMPACT_ATOMS: atom_id res chain seq x y z
N GLU A 1 24.10 9.19 -12.25
CA GLU A 1 22.87 8.50 -11.81
C GLU A 1 21.77 9.55 -11.64
N THR A 2 20.60 9.33 -12.24
CA THR A 2 19.58 10.37 -12.40
C THR A 2 18.64 10.48 -11.19
N GLY A 3 18.71 9.59 -10.21
CA GLY A 3 17.77 9.52 -9.08
C GLY A 3 16.32 9.16 -9.48
N VAL A 4 16.08 8.79 -10.73
CA VAL A 4 14.74 8.44 -11.23
C VAL A 4 14.51 6.94 -11.11
N LYS A 5 13.38 6.56 -10.49
CA LYS A 5 12.92 5.17 -10.42
C LYS A 5 12.02 4.86 -11.61
N TRP A 6 12.43 3.91 -12.44
CA TRP A 6 11.68 3.44 -13.60
C TRP A 6 11.05 2.08 -13.32
N PRO A 7 9.75 1.99 -13.05
CA PRO A 7 9.08 0.70 -12.95
C PRO A 7 9.00 0.05 -14.33
N ILE A 8 9.29 -1.25 -14.39
CA ILE A 8 9.17 -2.05 -15.61
C ILE A 8 7.99 -3.00 -15.43
N ALA A 9 7.02 -2.93 -16.33
CA ALA A 9 5.86 -3.81 -16.34
C ALA A 9 5.66 -4.39 -17.74
N ASP A 10 5.81 -5.71 -17.86
CA ASP A 10 5.59 -6.44 -19.10
C ASP A 10 5.16 -7.88 -18.76
N TYR A 11 4.17 -8.42 -19.47
CA TYR A 11 3.71 -9.79 -19.27
C TYR A 11 4.81 -10.84 -19.52
N ALA A 12 5.80 -10.53 -20.34
CA ALA A 12 6.96 -11.41 -20.56
C ALA A 12 7.83 -11.59 -19.31
N LEU A 13 7.70 -10.74 -18.29
CA LEU A 13 8.41 -10.82 -17.03
C LEU A 13 7.69 -11.70 -15.99
N LEU A 14 6.46 -12.15 -16.27
CA LEU A 14 5.73 -13.05 -15.37
C LEU A 14 6.43 -14.42 -15.34
N PRO A 15 6.77 -14.93 -14.14
CA PRO A 15 7.38 -16.26 -14.03
C PRO A 15 6.35 -17.36 -14.30
N ASN A 16 6.81 -18.47 -14.85
CA ASN A 16 5.97 -19.66 -15.04
C ASN A 16 5.63 -20.35 -13.71
N MET A 17 6.46 -20.14 -12.70
CA MET A 17 6.29 -20.68 -11.34
C MET A 17 6.99 -19.78 -10.34
N ALA A 18 6.37 -19.59 -9.18
CA ALA A 18 6.97 -18.93 -8.02
C ALA A 18 7.08 -19.94 -6.86
N ILE A 19 8.23 -19.93 -6.17
CA ILE A 19 8.44 -20.72 -4.94
C ILE A 19 8.41 -19.73 -3.78
N VAL A 20 7.35 -19.85 -2.96
CA VAL A 20 7.15 -19.00 -1.78
C VAL A 20 7.72 -19.75 -0.58
N ASP A 21 9.00 -19.50 -0.29
CA ASP A 21 9.75 -20.17 0.76
C ASP A 21 9.98 -19.22 1.93
N VAL A 22 9.29 -19.47 3.05
CA VAL A 22 9.34 -18.62 4.25
C VAL A 22 10.73 -18.60 4.91
N ASP A 23 11.54 -19.63 4.74
CA ASP A 23 12.88 -19.69 5.36
C ASP A 23 13.74 -18.50 4.93
N ASN A 24 13.55 -18.00 3.71
CA ASN A 24 14.23 -16.81 3.20
C ASN A 24 13.82 -15.50 3.92
N ALA A 25 12.65 -15.49 4.56
CA ALA A 25 12.11 -14.32 5.26
C ALA A 25 12.26 -14.40 6.79
N MET A 26 12.64 -15.57 7.34
CA MET A 26 12.68 -15.81 8.79
C MET A 26 13.59 -14.85 9.54
N THR A 27 14.71 -14.45 8.96
CA THR A 27 15.72 -13.58 9.60
C THR A 27 15.57 -12.10 9.25
N ALA A 28 14.49 -11.70 8.56
CA ALA A 28 14.27 -10.32 8.19
C ALA A 28 14.20 -9.41 9.44
N PRO A 29 14.99 -8.33 9.52
CA PRO A 29 14.99 -7.43 10.66
C PRO A 29 13.68 -6.64 10.76
N LYS A 30 13.37 -6.13 11.97
CA LYS A 30 12.12 -5.38 12.26
C LYS A 30 11.83 -4.27 11.24
N GLY A 31 12.82 -3.45 10.90
CA GLY A 31 12.66 -2.35 9.94
C GLY A 31 12.28 -2.82 8.53
N LEU A 32 12.86 -3.93 8.07
CA LEU A 32 12.49 -4.52 6.78
C LEU A 32 11.09 -5.15 6.86
N THR A 33 10.78 -5.87 7.93
CA THR A 33 9.46 -6.49 8.16
C THR A 33 8.36 -5.42 8.17
N SER A 34 8.58 -4.31 8.87
CA SER A 34 7.65 -3.18 8.93
C SER A 34 7.44 -2.56 7.54
N ALA A 35 8.53 -2.15 6.89
CA ALA A 35 8.46 -1.48 5.60
C ALA A 35 7.84 -2.38 4.52
N SER A 36 8.30 -3.63 4.38
CA SER A 36 7.74 -4.54 3.37
C SER A 36 6.32 -4.97 3.70
N GLY A 37 5.98 -5.16 4.99
CA GLY A 37 4.63 -5.57 5.39
C GLY A 37 3.57 -4.50 5.15
N ILE A 38 3.89 -3.23 5.44
CA ILE A 38 2.95 -2.13 5.12
C ILE A 38 2.88 -1.86 3.61
N ASP A 39 3.93 -2.17 2.88
CA ASP A 39 3.92 -2.12 1.41
C ASP A 39 2.95 -3.15 0.81
N VAL A 40 2.93 -4.37 1.35
CA VAL A 40 1.93 -5.40 1.00
C VAL A 40 0.50 -4.90 1.22
N MET A 41 0.24 -4.22 2.36
CA MET A 41 -1.05 -3.58 2.63
C MET A 41 -1.40 -2.56 1.55
N THR A 42 -0.44 -1.70 1.19
CA THR A 42 -0.64 -0.67 0.17
C THR A 42 -0.92 -1.27 -1.21
N HIS A 43 -0.15 -2.28 -1.62
CA HIS A 43 -0.39 -3.03 -2.86
C HIS A 43 -1.81 -3.58 -2.93
N ALA A 44 -2.24 -4.26 -1.86
CA ALA A 44 -3.56 -4.87 -1.80
C ALA A 44 -4.70 -3.83 -1.85
N ILE A 45 -4.57 -2.73 -1.09
CA ILE A 45 -5.56 -1.65 -1.08
C ILE A 45 -5.66 -0.98 -2.45
N GLU A 46 -4.53 -0.63 -3.07
CA GLU A 46 -4.56 0.03 -4.38
C GLU A 46 -5.08 -0.90 -5.49
N ALA A 47 -4.67 -2.17 -5.49
CA ALA A 47 -5.21 -3.16 -6.42
C ALA A 47 -6.73 -3.31 -6.28
N TYR A 48 -7.25 -3.30 -5.05
CA TYR A 48 -8.68 -3.44 -4.77
C TYR A 48 -9.50 -2.27 -5.30
N VAL A 49 -9.00 -1.04 -5.20
CA VAL A 49 -9.74 0.16 -5.67
C VAL A 49 -9.36 0.58 -7.10
N SER A 50 -8.52 -0.18 -7.75
CA SER A 50 -8.10 0.09 -9.13
C SER A 50 -9.29 0.01 -10.08
N ILE A 51 -9.27 0.83 -11.13
CA ILE A 51 -10.24 0.74 -12.23
C ILE A 51 -10.12 -0.55 -13.05
N MET A 52 -9.00 -1.27 -12.91
CA MET A 52 -8.75 -2.56 -13.55
C MET A 52 -9.00 -3.74 -12.60
N ALA A 53 -9.56 -3.49 -11.43
CA ALA A 53 -9.92 -4.53 -10.48
C ALA A 53 -10.94 -5.50 -11.07
N SER A 54 -10.88 -6.75 -10.64
CA SER A 54 -11.77 -7.83 -11.03
C SER A 54 -12.05 -8.73 -9.84
N ASP A 55 -13.07 -9.57 -9.91
CA ASP A 55 -13.39 -10.54 -8.85
C ASP A 55 -12.17 -11.40 -8.45
N TYR A 56 -11.29 -11.69 -9.40
CA TYR A 56 -10.07 -12.46 -9.15
C TYR A 56 -9.03 -11.66 -8.36
N THR A 57 -8.78 -10.42 -8.75
CA THR A 57 -7.84 -9.53 -8.05
C THR A 57 -8.37 -9.11 -6.70
N ASP A 58 -9.69 -8.92 -6.58
CA ASP A 58 -10.37 -8.58 -5.34
C ASP A 58 -10.24 -9.66 -4.29
N GLY A 59 -10.47 -10.93 -4.68
CA GLY A 59 -10.30 -12.05 -3.76
C GLY A 59 -8.89 -12.15 -3.19
N LEU A 60 -7.86 -11.93 -4.02
CA LEU A 60 -6.47 -11.93 -3.61
C LEU A 60 -6.14 -10.73 -2.70
N ALA A 61 -6.57 -9.52 -3.09
CA ALA A 61 -6.34 -8.29 -2.36
C ALA A 61 -7.00 -8.31 -0.97
N MET A 62 -8.28 -8.70 -0.90
CA MET A 62 -9.01 -8.83 0.36
C MET A 62 -8.31 -9.82 1.31
N LYS A 63 -7.91 -10.99 0.79
CA LYS A 63 -7.21 -11.98 1.61
C LYS A 63 -5.87 -11.44 2.09
N ALA A 64 -5.11 -10.76 1.25
CA ALA A 64 -3.84 -10.15 1.63
C ALA A 64 -4.03 -9.09 2.75
N VAL A 65 -5.00 -8.19 2.63
CA VAL A 65 -5.33 -7.19 3.66
C VAL A 65 -5.61 -7.86 5.01
N LYS A 66 -6.43 -8.90 5.01
CA LYS A 66 -6.74 -9.63 6.23
C LYS A 66 -5.51 -10.28 6.85
N LEU A 67 -4.70 -10.95 6.05
CA LEU A 67 -3.47 -11.60 6.52
C LEU A 67 -2.49 -10.59 7.12
N VAL A 68 -2.35 -9.41 6.51
CA VAL A 68 -1.48 -8.35 7.03
C VAL A 68 -1.98 -7.86 8.40
N PHE A 69 -3.27 -7.55 8.56
CA PHE A 69 -3.81 -7.12 9.85
C PHE A 69 -3.64 -8.18 10.94
N ASP A 70 -3.84 -9.44 10.59
CA ASP A 70 -3.79 -10.53 11.56
C ASP A 70 -2.35 -10.90 11.97
N ASN A 71 -1.37 -10.71 11.09
CA ASN A 71 -0.03 -11.28 11.28
C ASN A 71 1.13 -10.29 11.32
N LEU A 72 1.03 -9.12 10.66
CA LEU A 72 2.16 -8.19 10.58
C LEU A 72 2.64 -7.70 11.97
N PRO A 73 1.76 -7.37 12.94
CA PRO A 73 2.21 -6.99 14.28
C PRO A 73 3.05 -8.08 14.96
N SER A 74 2.62 -9.36 14.85
CA SER A 74 3.37 -10.48 15.41
C SER A 74 4.68 -10.74 14.65
N ALA A 75 4.65 -10.74 13.33
CA ALA A 75 5.85 -10.88 12.51
C ALA A 75 6.89 -9.80 12.81
N TYR A 76 6.44 -8.57 13.06
CA TYR A 76 7.29 -7.45 13.45
C TYR A 76 7.88 -7.62 14.86
N GLU A 77 7.04 -7.97 15.84
CA GLU A 77 7.48 -8.03 17.23
C GLU A 77 8.29 -9.29 17.53
N ASN A 78 7.83 -10.45 17.08
CA ASN A 78 8.39 -11.74 17.42
C ASN A 78 9.43 -12.27 16.40
N GLY A 79 9.39 -11.78 15.17
CA GLY A 79 10.35 -12.17 14.13
C GLY A 79 10.37 -13.67 13.88
N ALA A 80 11.56 -14.28 13.95
CA ALA A 80 11.75 -15.72 13.76
C ALA A 80 11.10 -16.60 14.84
N ASN A 81 10.68 -16.03 15.96
CA ASN A 81 9.99 -16.77 17.03
C ASN A 81 8.51 -17.02 16.72
N ASP A 82 7.97 -16.39 15.68
CA ASP A 82 6.63 -16.66 15.16
C ASP A 82 6.69 -17.04 13.67
N PRO A 83 7.10 -18.26 13.34
CA PRO A 83 7.21 -18.72 11.96
C PRO A 83 5.87 -18.70 11.22
N LYS A 84 4.75 -18.87 11.94
CA LYS A 84 3.43 -18.82 11.32
C LYS A 84 3.08 -17.41 10.84
N ALA A 85 3.31 -16.39 11.65
CA ALA A 85 3.10 -15.00 11.22
C ALA A 85 4.02 -14.64 10.03
N ARG A 86 5.27 -15.13 10.02
CA ARG A 86 6.18 -14.94 8.88
C ARG A 86 5.65 -15.60 7.60
N GLU A 87 5.20 -16.84 7.69
CA GLU A 87 4.60 -17.58 6.57
C GLU A 87 3.38 -16.85 6.01
N GLU A 88 2.45 -16.41 6.88
CA GLU A 88 1.25 -15.71 6.45
C GLU A 88 1.57 -14.34 5.82
N MET A 89 2.56 -13.63 6.33
CA MET A 89 3.02 -12.38 5.70
C MET A 89 3.66 -12.63 4.34
N HIS A 90 4.41 -13.73 4.18
CA HIS A 90 5.01 -14.12 2.90
C HIS A 90 3.94 -14.48 1.86
N ASN A 91 2.91 -15.24 2.30
CA ASN A 91 1.73 -15.54 1.49
C ASN A 91 0.95 -14.27 1.11
N ALA A 92 0.74 -13.35 2.06
CA ALA A 92 0.07 -12.07 1.80
C ALA A 92 0.81 -11.24 0.74
N SER A 93 2.14 -11.21 0.82
CA SER A 93 2.99 -10.52 -0.17
C SER A 93 2.80 -11.10 -1.58
N CYS A 94 2.81 -12.42 -1.70
CA CYS A 94 2.59 -13.09 -2.98
C CYS A 94 1.18 -12.80 -3.53
N MET A 95 0.15 -12.87 -2.68
CA MET A 95 -1.24 -12.60 -3.09
C MET A 95 -1.43 -11.15 -3.54
N ALA A 96 -0.89 -10.17 -2.79
CA ALA A 96 -0.92 -8.77 -3.18
C ALA A 96 -0.18 -8.53 -4.50
N GLY A 97 0.96 -9.22 -4.69
CA GLY A 97 1.72 -9.22 -5.93
C GLY A 97 0.90 -9.69 -7.13
N MET A 98 0.20 -10.81 -6.99
CA MET A 98 -0.69 -11.33 -8.04
C MET A 98 -1.88 -10.41 -8.30
N ALA A 99 -2.42 -9.76 -7.27
CA ALA A 99 -3.52 -8.81 -7.43
C ALA A 99 -3.07 -7.60 -8.24
N PHE A 100 -2.02 -6.88 -7.82
CA PHE A 100 -1.59 -5.66 -8.49
C PHE A 100 -0.93 -5.92 -9.86
N ALA A 101 -0.33 -7.07 -10.09
CA ALA A 101 0.20 -7.43 -11.41
C ALA A 101 -0.89 -7.46 -12.49
N ASN A 102 -2.14 -7.66 -12.11
CA ASN A 102 -3.30 -7.68 -13.01
C ASN A 102 -4.18 -6.41 -12.90
N ALA A 103 -4.31 -5.84 -11.70
CA ALA A 103 -5.14 -4.65 -11.46
C ALA A 103 -4.35 -3.34 -11.55
N PHE A 104 -3.02 -3.38 -11.58
CA PHE A 104 -2.12 -2.25 -11.42
C PHE A 104 -2.27 -1.55 -10.06
N LEU A 105 -1.52 -0.45 -9.90
CA LEU A 105 -1.45 0.37 -8.71
C LEU A 105 -2.02 1.77 -9.01
N GLY A 106 -2.13 2.59 -8.00
CA GLY A 106 -2.68 3.93 -8.09
C GLY A 106 -1.66 5.03 -7.79
N VAL A 107 -2.19 6.19 -7.45
CA VAL A 107 -1.40 7.41 -7.20
C VAL A 107 -0.51 7.29 -5.96
N ASN A 108 -0.85 6.43 -5.00
CA ASN A 108 -0.02 6.24 -3.80
C ASN A 108 1.38 5.75 -4.18
N HIS A 109 1.48 4.69 -4.96
CA HIS A 109 2.77 4.18 -5.42
C HIS A 109 3.50 5.17 -6.33
N SER A 110 2.77 5.86 -7.20
CA SER A 110 3.35 6.89 -8.05
C SER A 110 4.05 7.98 -7.23
N MET A 111 3.39 8.53 -6.22
CA MET A 111 3.95 9.54 -5.31
C MET A 111 5.07 8.96 -4.43
N ALA A 112 4.89 7.76 -3.88
CA ALA A 112 5.87 7.11 -3.02
C ALA A 112 7.19 6.82 -3.74
N HIS A 113 7.15 6.48 -5.03
CA HIS A 113 8.35 6.31 -5.86
C HIS A 113 9.20 7.59 -5.89
N LYS A 114 8.56 8.74 -6.04
CA LYS A 114 9.26 10.03 -6.11
C LYS A 114 9.75 10.45 -4.73
N LEU A 115 8.90 10.33 -3.71
CA LEU A 115 9.28 10.60 -2.32
C LEU A 115 10.49 9.75 -1.89
N GLY A 116 10.49 8.45 -2.22
CA GLY A 116 11.62 7.56 -1.95
C GLY A 116 12.87 7.89 -2.75
N ALA A 117 12.75 8.25 -4.02
CA ALA A 117 13.88 8.57 -4.88
C ALA A 117 14.57 9.87 -4.49
N PHE A 118 13.82 10.94 -4.18
CA PHE A 118 14.37 12.25 -3.82
C PHE A 118 14.93 12.29 -2.39
N HIS A 119 14.28 11.58 -1.45
CA HIS A 119 14.59 11.68 -0.01
C HIS A 119 15.15 10.40 0.60
N HIS A 120 15.47 9.39 -0.22
CA HIS A 120 16.06 8.12 0.20
C HIS A 120 15.27 7.37 1.28
N LEU A 121 13.94 7.53 1.29
CA LEU A 121 13.06 6.76 2.16
C LEU A 121 12.93 5.31 1.66
N PRO A 122 12.91 4.32 2.56
CA PRO A 122 12.52 2.97 2.20
C PRO A 122 11.15 2.97 1.53
N HIS A 123 10.97 2.20 0.46
CA HIS A 123 9.78 2.23 -0.39
C HIS A 123 8.47 2.06 0.40
N GLY A 124 8.38 1.01 1.23
CA GLY A 124 7.18 0.77 2.03
C GLY A 124 6.92 1.87 3.07
N VAL A 125 7.97 2.52 3.60
CA VAL A 125 7.81 3.69 4.48
C VAL A 125 7.23 4.86 3.70
N ALA A 126 7.73 5.14 2.50
CA ALA A 126 7.20 6.20 1.65
C ALA A 126 5.71 5.97 1.33
N ASN A 127 5.34 4.72 0.99
CA ASN A 127 3.95 4.33 0.79
C ASN A 127 3.10 4.56 2.05
N ALA A 128 3.55 4.10 3.21
CA ALA A 128 2.82 4.20 4.47
C ALA A 128 2.54 5.64 4.89
N LEU A 129 3.49 6.56 4.63
CA LEU A 129 3.38 7.97 5.03
C LEU A 129 2.25 8.71 4.32
N ILE A 130 1.92 8.31 3.10
CA ILE A 130 0.93 9.02 2.27
C ILE A 130 -0.37 8.22 2.08
N LEU A 131 -0.40 6.92 2.45
CA LEU A 131 -1.50 6.00 2.15
C LEU A 131 -2.87 6.54 2.58
N THR A 132 -3.01 6.93 3.83
CA THR A 132 -4.31 7.34 4.38
C THR A 132 -4.80 8.65 3.79
N GLU A 133 -3.91 9.57 3.46
CA GLU A 133 -4.25 10.82 2.77
C GLU A 133 -4.67 10.57 1.31
N VAL A 134 -3.97 9.67 0.62
CA VAL A 134 -4.37 9.25 -0.74
C VAL A 134 -5.72 8.54 -0.72
N MET A 135 -5.98 7.69 0.27
CA MET A 135 -7.30 7.05 0.44
C MET A 135 -8.41 8.10 0.63
N ARG A 136 -8.18 9.12 1.47
CA ARG A 136 -9.13 10.24 1.67
C ARG A 136 -9.36 11.02 0.38
N TYR A 137 -8.28 11.32 -0.35
CA TYR A 137 -8.38 11.97 -1.66
C TYR A 137 -9.21 11.15 -2.66
N ASN A 138 -8.96 9.85 -2.74
CA ASN A 138 -9.68 8.96 -3.64
C ASN A 138 -11.15 8.79 -3.24
N ALA A 139 -11.45 8.78 -1.95
CA ALA A 139 -12.83 8.64 -1.43
C ALA A 139 -13.67 9.91 -1.58
N ALA A 140 -13.06 11.07 -1.83
CA ALA A 140 -13.78 12.33 -1.97
C ALA A 140 -14.68 12.35 -3.21
N GLU A 141 -15.86 12.96 -3.08
CA GLU A 141 -16.84 13.13 -4.17
C GLU A 141 -16.38 14.12 -5.25
N VAL A 142 -15.25 14.76 -5.08
CA VAL A 142 -14.82 15.86 -5.95
C VAL A 142 -14.48 15.36 -7.35
N PRO A 143 -15.16 15.88 -8.38
CA PRO A 143 -15.05 15.40 -9.75
C PRO A 143 -13.79 15.87 -10.51
N THR A 144 -12.82 16.48 -9.85
CA THR A 144 -11.55 16.92 -10.46
C THR A 144 -10.60 15.77 -10.78
N LYS A 145 -11.02 14.53 -10.54
CA LYS A 145 -10.29 13.36 -11.00
C LYS A 145 -10.26 13.35 -12.51
N MET A 146 -9.12 13.59 -13.08
CA MET A 146 -8.92 13.51 -14.51
C MET A 146 -9.16 12.08 -14.98
N GLY A 147 -10.38 11.80 -15.44
CA GLY A 147 -10.71 10.52 -16.03
C GLY A 147 -10.49 10.53 -17.52
N THR A 148 -9.44 9.91 -17.99
CA THR A 148 -9.30 9.52 -19.39
C THR A 148 -10.25 8.35 -19.70
N PHE A 149 -10.78 7.69 -18.68
CA PHE A 149 -11.61 6.51 -18.78
C PHE A 149 -13.04 6.79 -18.30
N SER A 150 -14.04 6.25 -18.99
CA SER A 150 -15.46 6.44 -18.64
C SER A 150 -15.85 5.94 -17.23
N GLN A 151 -15.06 5.02 -16.67
CA GLN A 151 -15.22 4.51 -15.32
C GLN A 151 -15.12 5.61 -14.25
N TYR A 152 -14.39 6.68 -14.51
CA TYR A 152 -14.27 7.82 -13.59
C TYR A 152 -15.52 8.71 -13.52
N GLN A 153 -16.50 8.51 -14.37
CA GLN A 153 -17.77 9.25 -14.29
C GLN A 153 -18.56 8.92 -13.02
N TYR A 154 -18.32 7.74 -12.45
CA TYR A 154 -18.97 7.26 -11.22
C TYR A 154 -17.92 6.72 -10.25
N PRO A 155 -17.26 7.59 -9.47
CA PRO A 155 -16.25 7.15 -8.52
C PRO A 155 -16.88 6.27 -7.42
N HIS A 156 -16.35 5.06 -7.26
CA HIS A 156 -16.81 4.09 -6.26
C HIS A 156 -15.77 3.87 -5.15
N ALA A 157 -14.73 4.69 -5.08
CA ALA A 157 -13.61 4.43 -4.18
C ALA A 157 -14.04 4.36 -2.71
N LEU A 158 -14.90 5.26 -2.24
CA LEU A 158 -15.42 5.23 -0.87
C LEU A 158 -16.11 3.90 -0.56
N GLN A 159 -17.03 3.46 -1.43
CA GLN A 159 -17.74 2.20 -1.26
C GLN A 159 -16.75 1.03 -1.24
N ARG A 160 -15.79 0.99 -2.16
CA ARG A 160 -14.76 -0.06 -2.24
C ARG A 160 -13.88 -0.09 -0.97
N TYR A 161 -13.46 1.05 -0.45
CA TYR A 161 -12.75 1.11 0.82
C TYR A 161 -13.60 0.63 2.00
N ALA A 162 -14.89 0.99 2.02
CA ALA A 162 -15.80 0.53 3.06
C ALA A 162 -16.04 -0.99 3.00
N GLU A 163 -16.19 -1.57 1.81
CA GLU A 163 -16.27 -3.02 1.61
C GLU A 163 -15.03 -3.73 2.16
N LEU A 164 -13.84 -3.24 1.80
CA LEU A 164 -12.57 -3.77 2.28
C LEU A 164 -12.43 -3.60 3.80
N GLY A 165 -12.86 -2.46 4.34
CA GLY A 165 -12.91 -2.19 5.78
C GLY A 165 -13.81 -3.17 6.52
N ARG A 166 -15.02 -3.44 6.02
CA ARG A 166 -15.94 -4.45 6.60
C ARG A 166 -15.31 -5.84 6.59
N PHE A 167 -14.67 -6.21 5.49
CA PHE A 167 -13.96 -7.49 5.41
C PHE A 167 -12.81 -7.57 6.42
N ALA A 168 -12.13 -6.46 6.67
CA ALA A 168 -11.09 -6.34 7.69
C ALA A 168 -11.66 -6.25 9.13
N GLY A 169 -12.99 -6.32 9.30
CA GLY A 169 -13.66 -6.31 10.60
C GLY A 169 -14.00 -4.91 11.13
N CYS A 170 -13.94 -3.87 10.30
CA CYS A 170 -14.43 -2.54 10.68
C CYS A 170 -15.96 -2.50 10.62
N THR A 171 -16.58 -1.79 11.55
CA THR A 171 -18.03 -1.60 11.64
C THR A 171 -18.41 -0.14 11.45
N GLY A 172 -19.65 0.13 11.10
CA GLY A 172 -20.22 1.46 10.92
C GLY A 172 -21.60 1.35 10.29
N ASN A 173 -22.41 2.40 10.41
CA ASN A 173 -23.77 2.43 9.86
C ASN A 173 -23.79 2.93 8.41
N THR A 174 -22.76 3.68 8.01
CA THR A 174 -22.59 4.19 6.65
C THR A 174 -21.21 3.80 6.10
N ASP A 175 -21.02 3.98 4.80
CA ASP A 175 -19.74 3.71 4.16
C ASP A 175 -18.65 4.67 4.68
N GLU A 176 -19.01 5.92 4.95
CA GLU A 176 -18.11 6.92 5.52
C GLU A 176 -17.62 6.52 6.92
N GLU A 177 -18.53 6.05 7.79
CA GLU A 177 -18.16 5.58 9.12
C GLU A 177 -17.22 4.36 9.06
N VAL A 178 -17.53 3.41 8.19
CA VAL A 178 -16.67 2.23 8.00
C VAL A 178 -15.31 2.62 7.44
N PHE A 179 -15.28 3.54 6.47
CA PHE A 179 -14.05 4.07 5.88
C PHE A 179 -13.17 4.75 6.93
N GLU A 180 -13.73 5.64 7.76
CA GLU A 180 -12.96 6.29 8.83
C GLU A 180 -12.45 5.28 9.87
N ASN A 181 -13.24 4.27 10.21
CA ASN A 181 -12.79 3.19 11.09
C ASN A 181 -11.69 2.34 10.45
N PHE A 182 -11.72 2.17 9.12
CA PHE A 182 -10.66 1.50 8.38
C PHE A 182 -9.36 2.32 8.36
N ILE A 183 -9.45 3.64 8.13
CA ILE A 183 -8.32 4.57 8.26
C ILE A 183 -7.72 4.48 9.68
N ALA A 184 -8.55 4.57 10.72
CA ALA A 184 -8.07 4.48 12.10
C ALA A 184 -7.36 3.14 12.38
N LYS A 185 -7.87 2.04 11.85
CA LYS A 185 -7.24 0.71 11.97
C LYS A 185 -5.88 0.64 11.25
N LEU A 186 -5.74 1.30 10.10
CA LEU A 186 -4.47 1.41 9.38
C LEU A 186 -3.46 2.25 10.16
N GLU A 187 -3.88 3.38 10.75
CA GLU A 187 -3.00 4.21 11.58
C GLU A 187 -2.53 3.46 12.84
N ASP A 188 -3.42 2.72 13.50
CA ASP A 188 -3.06 1.84 14.63
C ASP A 188 -2.05 0.75 14.22
N LEU A 189 -2.24 0.14 13.03
CA LEU A 189 -1.27 -0.81 12.50
C LEU A 189 0.09 -0.16 12.26
N LYS A 190 0.14 1.01 11.62
CA LYS A 190 1.37 1.77 11.37
C LYS A 190 2.11 2.07 12.67
N GLU A 191 1.40 2.50 13.71
CA GLU A 191 1.99 2.76 15.03
C GLU A 191 2.57 1.48 15.65
N LYS A 192 1.83 0.36 15.62
CA LYS A 192 2.27 -0.94 16.16
C LYS A 192 3.54 -1.48 15.51
N ILE A 193 3.76 -1.19 14.25
CA ILE A 193 4.95 -1.64 13.51
C ILE A 193 6.05 -0.57 13.42
N GLY A 194 5.94 0.51 14.20
CA GLY A 194 6.98 1.53 14.33
C GLY A 194 7.14 2.47 13.14
N ILE A 195 6.12 2.62 12.29
CA ILE A 195 6.09 3.65 11.25
C ILE A 195 5.89 5.00 11.91
N LYS A 196 6.78 5.95 11.63
CA LYS A 196 6.68 7.30 12.18
C LYS A 196 5.56 8.08 11.46
N LYS A 197 5.03 9.11 12.17
CA LYS A 197 3.82 9.82 11.72
C LYS A 197 4.05 10.77 10.55
N THR A 198 5.23 11.38 10.47
CA THR A 198 5.50 12.44 9.49
C THR A 198 6.81 12.21 8.73
N ILE A 199 6.88 12.80 7.55
CA ILE A 199 8.11 12.84 6.73
C ILE A 199 9.27 13.46 7.53
N LYS A 200 8.98 14.50 8.33
CA LYS A 200 9.94 15.19 9.19
C LYS A 200 10.57 14.27 10.24
N ASP A 201 9.80 13.32 10.78
CA ASP A 201 10.30 12.38 11.78
C ASP A 201 11.38 11.44 11.21
N TYR A 202 11.45 11.28 9.90
CA TYR A 202 12.50 10.54 9.20
C TYR A 202 13.74 11.39 8.91
N GLY A 203 13.79 12.65 9.39
CA GLY A 203 14.95 13.52 9.27
C GLY A 203 15.05 14.25 7.93
N ILE A 204 13.99 14.27 7.16
CA ILE A 204 13.94 15.03 5.90
C ILE A 204 13.85 16.52 6.22
N ASP A 205 14.75 17.29 5.64
CA ASP A 205 14.77 18.75 5.78
C ASP A 205 13.56 19.38 5.07
N GLU A 206 12.81 20.21 5.80
CA GLU A 206 11.58 20.83 5.32
C GLU A 206 11.82 21.72 4.09
N LYS A 207 12.90 22.49 4.11
CA LYS A 207 13.22 23.37 2.98
C LYS A 207 13.54 22.55 1.73
N TYR A 208 14.38 21.52 1.87
CA TYR A 208 14.72 20.65 0.74
C TYR A 208 13.49 19.91 0.21
N PHE A 209 12.59 19.45 1.10
CA PHE A 209 11.33 18.83 0.69
C PHE A 209 10.47 19.80 -0.14
N LEU A 210 10.30 21.04 0.32
CA LEU A 210 9.51 22.05 -0.40
C LEU A 210 10.17 22.46 -1.73
N ASP A 211 11.49 22.60 -1.76
CA ASP A 211 12.25 22.93 -2.97
C ASP A 211 12.12 21.83 -4.05
N THR A 212 11.85 20.59 -3.68
CA THR A 212 11.72 19.44 -4.62
C THR A 212 10.28 19.00 -4.86
N LEU A 213 9.30 19.63 -4.18
CA LEU A 213 7.90 19.18 -4.20
C LEU A 213 7.28 19.22 -5.59
N ASP A 214 7.47 20.32 -6.31
CA ASP A 214 6.89 20.50 -7.66
C ASP A 214 7.46 19.47 -8.64
N ASP A 215 8.77 19.22 -8.59
CA ASP A 215 9.43 18.19 -9.42
C ASP A 215 8.90 16.79 -9.09
N MET A 216 8.70 16.47 -7.81
CA MET A 216 8.11 15.19 -7.39
C MET A 216 6.68 15.05 -7.90
N CYS A 217 5.87 16.11 -7.80
CA CYS A 217 4.49 16.10 -8.29
C CYS A 217 4.44 15.90 -9.81
N GLU A 218 5.22 16.66 -10.57
CA GLU A 218 5.28 16.50 -12.04
C GLU A 218 5.67 15.09 -12.45
N GLN A 219 6.71 14.55 -11.81
CA GLN A 219 7.16 13.19 -12.11
C GLN A 219 6.18 12.09 -11.65
N ALA A 220 5.31 12.36 -10.68
CA ALA A 220 4.31 11.40 -10.23
C ALA A 220 3.14 11.25 -11.23
N PHE A 221 2.92 12.23 -12.10
CA PHE A 221 1.92 12.18 -13.18
C PHE A 221 2.44 11.51 -14.47
N ASN A 222 3.73 11.32 -14.62
CA ASN A 222 4.38 10.70 -15.77
C ASN A 222 4.83 9.27 -15.47
#